data_cfc60685ea82f05006cea8105e368908
#
_entry.id   cfc60685ea82f05006cea8105e368908
#
_cell.length_a   1.000
_cell.length_b   1.000
_cell.length_c   1.000
_cell.angle_alpha   90.00
_cell.angle_beta   90.00
_cell.angle_gamma   90.00
#
_symmetry.space_group_name_H-M   'P 1'
#
loop_
_entity.id
_entity.type
_entity.pdbx_description
1 polymer ?
#
loop_
_entity_poly.entity_id
_entity_poly.type
_entity_poly.pdbx_seq_one_letter_code
_entity_poly.pdbx_strand_id
1 'polypeptide(L)'
;MALAQSQPKCRTFEVVTKIEPAAPSGVTRAWIPVPLLGETDYFRRLGDTWKGNAAVMRLERVPKYDAGFVYAEWPGTEKAPVVEIVSTFSTRDRIVDVSRPPAGAAREDAAVLRKYLEPTALLPTDGIVLETAQQIVKGQGTELGKAKAIYDWTVDNTFRDPKVKGCGLGDIKTMLETRYLGGKCADLNALYVGLARAAGLPARDVYGVRCAESAEFKSLGKGGDISRAQHCRAEVYVTGYGWVPVDPADVRKVVLEEKAGGNLPLTDPAVQQARAKLFGAWEMNWLAYNYAHDLKLPNSQGAPIAFLMYPQAETANERKDSLDPATFRYTISSKELSA
;
A
#
# COMPACT_ATOMS: atom_id res chain seq x y z
N MET A 1 -35.81 -7.87 -13.78
CA MET A 1 -34.69 -7.62 -14.69
C MET A 1 -33.55 -7.06 -13.86
N ALA A 2 -32.51 -7.87 -13.57
CA ALA A 2 -31.30 -7.37 -12.95
C ALA A 2 -30.59 -6.51 -13.99
N LEU A 3 -30.41 -5.21 -13.70
CA LEU A 3 -29.53 -4.36 -14.47
C LEU A 3 -28.13 -4.97 -14.41
N ALA A 4 -27.63 -5.45 -15.54
CA ALA A 4 -26.24 -5.84 -15.67
C ALA A 4 -25.42 -4.59 -15.31
N GLN A 5 -24.78 -4.61 -14.14
CA GLN A 5 -23.78 -3.60 -13.81
C GLN A 5 -22.67 -3.74 -14.85
N SER A 6 -22.54 -2.74 -15.73
CA SER A 6 -21.42 -2.68 -16.66
C SER A 6 -20.13 -2.77 -15.83
N GLN A 7 -19.24 -3.69 -16.19
CA GLN A 7 -17.95 -3.76 -15.51
C GLN A 7 -17.24 -2.40 -15.62
N PRO A 8 -16.57 -1.94 -14.54
CA PRO A 8 -15.83 -0.69 -14.59
C PRO A 8 -14.87 -0.67 -15.77
N LYS A 9 -14.79 0.47 -16.45
CA LYS A 9 -13.92 0.66 -17.61
C LYS A 9 -12.46 0.55 -17.18
N CYS A 10 -11.65 -0.16 -17.93
CA CYS A 10 -10.20 -0.21 -17.71
C CYS A 10 -9.57 1.13 -18.08
N ARG A 11 -8.65 1.60 -17.25
CA ARG A 11 -7.80 2.77 -17.44
C ARG A 11 -6.37 2.32 -17.62
N THR A 12 -5.60 2.97 -18.48
CA THR A 12 -4.19 2.65 -18.72
C THR A 12 -3.33 3.84 -18.34
N PHE A 13 -2.28 3.58 -17.59
CA PHE A 13 -1.37 4.59 -17.07
C PHE A 13 0.08 4.29 -17.46
N GLU A 14 0.84 5.36 -17.66
CA GLU A 14 2.29 5.38 -17.68
C GLU A 14 2.78 6.09 -16.42
N VAL A 15 3.71 5.45 -15.71
CA VAL A 15 4.38 6.02 -14.54
C VAL A 15 5.88 6.04 -14.79
N VAL A 16 6.49 7.23 -14.67
CA VAL A 16 7.93 7.41 -14.82
C VAL A 16 8.54 7.66 -13.45
N THR A 17 9.46 6.79 -13.04
CA THR A 17 10.25 6.94 -11.81
C THR A 17 11.70 7.21 -12.16
N LYS A 18 12.22 8.37 -11.78
CA LYS A 18 13.63 8.73 -11.91
C LYS A 18 14.27 8.84 -10.54
N ILE A 19 15.42 8.22 -10.34
CA ILE A 19 16.20 8.30 -9.10
C ILE A 19 17.59 8.87 -9.34
N GLU A 20 18.08 9.64 -8.35
CA GLU A 20 19.39 10.29 -8.34
C GLU A 20 19.97 10.23 -6.91
N PRO A 21 20.59 9.08 -6.51
CA PRO A 21 21.26 8.99 -5.21
C PRO A 21 22.39 10.03 -5.10
N ALA A 22 22.31 10.87 -4.07
CA ALA A 22 23.32 11.91 -3.83
C ALA A 22 24.55 11.34 -3.09
N ALA A 23 25.69 12.03 -3.22
CA ALA A 23 26.93 11.69 -2.53
C ALA A 23 27.29 10.18 -2.57
N PRO A 24 27.45 9.59 -3.77
CA PRO A 24 27.78 8.18 -3.89
C PRO A 24 29.15 7.92 -3.24
N SER A 25 29.26 6.82 -2.49
CA SER A 25 30.49 6.40 -1.83
C SER A 25 30.65 4.89 -1.99
N GLY A 26 31.71 4.48 -2.68
CA GLY A 26 31.90 3.09 -3.07
C GLY A 26 30.80 2.61 -4.02
N VAL A 27 30.51 1.31 -4.00
CA VAL A 27 29.44 0.73 -4.81
C VAL A 27 28.09 1.28 -4.34
N THR A 28 27.32 1.83 -5.28
CA THR A 28 25.95 2.33 -5.02
C THR A 28 24.95 1.34 -5.59
N ARG A 29 23.90 1.04 -4.84
CA ARG A 29 22.81 0.14 -5.22
C ARG A 29 21.46 0.80 -5.07
N ALA A 30 20.50 0.42 -5.91
CA ALA A 30 19.13 0.88 -5.78
C ALA A 30 18.14 -0.24 -6.10
N TRP A 31 16.96 -0.16 -5.45
CA TRP A 31 15.81 -1.04 -5.64
C TRP A 31 14.59 -0.16 -5.83
N ILE A 32 14.10 -0.13 -7.06
CA ILE A 32 13.01 0.76 -7.45
C ILE A 32 11.77 -0.10 -7.69
N PRO A 33 10.71 0.03 -6.87
CA PRO A 33 9.51 -0.79 -7.02
C PRO A 33 8.88 -0.59 -8.39
N VAL A 34 8.40 -1.69 -8.96
CA VAL A 34 7.64 -1.70 -10.22
C VAL A 34 6.20 -2.17 -9.96
N PRO A 35 5.27 -1.96 -10.90
CA PRO A 35 3.91 -2.46 -10.79
C PRO A 35 3.84 -3.94 -10.40
N LEU A 36 2.83 -4.32 -9.62
CA LEU A 36 2.57 -5.69 -9.17
C LEU A 36 2.75 -6.68 -10.33
N LEU A 37 3.61 -7.69 -10.12
CA LEU A 37 3.97 -8.65 -11.17
C LEU A 37 2.87 -9.67 -11.43
N GLY A 38 2.08 -10.01 -10.40
CA GLY A 38 0.93 -10.89 -10.52
C GLY A 38 -0.28 -10.16 -11.09
N GLU A 39 -0.94 -10.77 -12.07
CA GLU A 39 -2.18 -10.24 -12.61
C GLU A 39 -3.35 -10.52 -11.66
N THR A 40 -4.28 -9.59 -11.58
CA THR A 40 -5.56 -9.73 -10.88
C THR A 40 -6.70 -9.38 -11.83
N ASP A 41 -7.92 -9.56 -11.40
CA ASP A 41 -9.11 -9.17 -12.18
C ASP A 41 -9.28 -7.65 -12.32
N TYR A 42 -8.56 -6.86 -11.53
CA TYR A 42 -8.63 -5.40 -11.51
C TYR A 42 -7.32 -4.69 -11.86
N PHE A 43 -6.21 -5.43 -11.98
CA PHE A 43 -4.89 -4.85 -12.23
C PHE A 43 -4.05 -5.75 -13.12
N ARG A 44 -3.42 -5.15 -14.14
CA ARG A 44 -2.54 -5.84 -15.08
C ARG A 44 -1.32 -4.98 -15.40
N ARG A 45 -0.13 -5.52 -15.17
CA ARG A 45 1.13 -4.94 -15.63
C ARG A 45 1.26 -5.15 -17.14
N LEU A 46 1.58 -4.08 -17.90
CA LEU A 46 1.77 -4.14 -19.35
C LEU A 46 3.25 -4.16 -19.73
N GLY A 47 4.14 -3.63 -18.89
CA GLY A 47 5.58 -3.69 -19.09
C GLY A 47 6.33 -2.59 -18.36
N ASP A 48 7.64 -2.79 -18.25
CA ASP A 48 8.58 -1.79 -17.77
C ASP A 48 9.77 -1.70 -18.71
N THR A 49 10.27 -0.49 -18.89
CA THR A 49 11.54 -0.22 -19.53
C THR A 49 12.38 0.67 -18.62
N TRP A 50 13.69 0.58 -18.74
CA TRP A 50 14.60 1.41 -17.92
C TRP A 50 15.83 1.80 -18.72
N LYS A 51 16.38 2.96 -18.36
CA LYS A 51 17.63 3.51 -18.87
C LYS A 51 18.38 4.23 -17.76
N GLY A 52 19.69 4.35 -17.90
CA GLY A 52 20.54 5.05 -16.94
C GLY A 52 22.00 4.74 -17.19
N ASN A 53 22.85 5.09 -16.23
CA ASN A 53 24.29 4.88 -16.29
C ASN A 53 24.79 3.77 -15.34
N ALA A 54 23.88 2.96 -14.79
CA ALA A 54 24.28 1.82 -13.96
C ALA A 54 24.98 0.75 -14.78
N ALA A 55 26.00 0.11 -14.18
CA ALA A 55 26.71 -1.02 -14.78
C ALA A 55 25.82 -2.28 -14.82
N VAL A 56 24.90 -2.41 -13.88
CA VAL A 56 23.92 -3.50 -13.82
C VAL A 56 22.53 -2.90 -13.67
N MET A 57 21.60 -3.31 -14.53
CA MET A 57 20.17 -3.02 -14.39
C MET A 57 19.37 -4.26 -14.79
N ARG A 58 18.49 -4.73 -13.90
CA ARG A 58 17.62 -5.87 -14.17
C ARG A 58 16.38 -5.87 -13.33
N LEU A 59 15.32 -6.47 -13.84
CA LEU A 59 14.11 -6.75 -13.06
C LEU A 59 14.40 -7.93 -12.11
N GLU A 60 14.12 -7.74 -10.84
CA GLU A 60 14.16 -8.79 -9.83
C GLU A 60 12.80 -8.94 -9.15
N ARG A 61 12.59 -10.12 -8.56
CA ARG A 61 11.35 -10.46 -7.82
C ARG A 61 11.71 -11.19 -6.53
N VAL A 62 11.07 -10.79 -5.44
CA VAL A 62 11.03 -11.56 -4.20
C VAL A 62 9.71 -12.33 -4.14
N PRO A 63 9.72 -13.65 -4.39
CA PRO A 63 8.48 -14.42 -4.62
C PRO A 63 7.52 -14.44 -3.43
N LYS A 64 8.05 -14.43 -2.19
CA LYS A 64 7.23 -14.53 -0.96
C LYS A 64 6.07 -13.54 -0.95
N TYR A 65 6.31 -12.30 -1.44
CA TYR A 65 5.35 -11.20 -1.38
C TYR A 65 5.04 -10.58 -2.75
N ASP A 66 5.42 -11.28 -3.82
CA ASP A 66 5.28 -10.77 -5.19
C ASP A 66 5.90 -9.37 -5.38
N ALA A 67 6.99 -9.10 -4.65
CA ALA A 67 7.67 -7.82 -4.71
C ALA A 67 8.61 -7.76 -5.91
N GLY A 68 8.22 -6.99 -6.93
CA GLY A 68 9.03 -6.68 -8.09
C GLY A 68 9.74 -5.33 -7.95
N PHE A 69 10.97 -5.26 -8.44
CA PHE A 69 11.73 -4.01 -8.50
C PHE A 69 12.81 -4.08 -9.58
N VAL A 70 13.17 -2.94 -10.13
CA VAL A 70 14.39 -2.81 -10.90
C VAL A 70 15.55 -2.65 -9.92
N TYR A 71 16.49 -3.59 -9.98
CA TYR A 71 17.79 -3.49 -9.31
C TYR A 71 18.76 -2.74 -10.21
N ALA A 72 19.46 -1.76 -9.64
CA ALA A 72 20.52 -1.04 -10.31
C ALA A 72 21.78 -0.99 -9.43
N GLU A 73 22.98 -1.16 -10.05
CA GLU A 73 24.25 -1.09 -9.36
C GLU A 73 25.27 -0.26 -10.14
N TRP A 74 25.93 0.65 -9.45
CA TRP A 74 26.97 1.51 -9.98
C TRP A 74 28.30 1.22 -9.30
N PRO A 75 29.41 1.20 -10.07
CA PRO A 75 30.76 1.11 -9.51
C PRO A 75 31.07 2.35 -8.67
N GLY A 76 31.99 2.23 -7.73
CA GLY A 76 32.42 3.34 -6.87
C GLY A 76 33.05 4.54 -7.61
N THR A 77 33.34 4.39 -8.90
CA THR A 77 33.85 5.45 -9.78
C THR A 77 32.73 6.34 -10.34
N GLU A 78 31.48 5.87 -10.36
CA GLU A 78 30.32 6.68 -10.81
C GLU A 78 30.02 7.77 -9.79
N LYS A 79 29.96 9.02 -10.23
CA LYS A 79 29.76 10.22 -9.38
C LYS A 79 28.35 10.80 -9.48
N ALA A 80 27.60 10.44 -10.50
CA ALA A 80 26.24 10.91 -10.77
C ALA A 80 25.32 9.74 -11.14
N PRO A 81 25.07 8.79 -10.20
CA PRO A 81 24.23 7.63 -10.47
C PRO A 81 22.81 8.09 -10.81
N VAL A 82 22.28 7.57 -11.92
CA VAL A 82 20.93 7.88 -12.38
C VAL A 82 20.28 6.66 -13.04
N VAL A 83 19.01 6.45 -12.74
CA VAL A 83 18.13 5.49 -13.43
C VAL A 83 16.76 6.11 -13.59
N GLU A 84 16.17 5.91 -14.77
CA GLU A 84 14.79 6.22 -15.09
C GLU A 84 14.07 4.93 -15.50
N ILE A 85 12.90 4.68 -14.93
CA ILE A 85 12.02 3.55 -15.21
C ILE A 85 10.70 4.08 -15.74
N VAL A 86 10.23 3.53 -16.85
CA VAL A 86 8.89 3.78 -17.39
C VAL A 86 8.08 2.50 -17.23
N SER A 87 7.04 2.56 -16.42
CA SER A 87 6.13 1.45 -16.16
C SER A 87 4.76 1.73 -16.77
N THR A 88 4.20 0.74 -17.46
CA THR A 88 2.85 0.82 -18.02
C THR A 88 1.98 -0.27 -17.41
N PHE A 89 0.77 0.09 -16.99
CA PHE A 89 -0.20 -0.84 -16.42
C PHE A 89 -1.63 -0.44 -16.78
N SER A 90 -2.54 -1.40 -16.72
CA SER A 90 -3.98 -1.19 -16.85
C SER A 90 -4.69 -1.59 -15.57
N THR A 91 -5.72 -0.85 -15.20
CA THR A 91 -6.47 -1.11 -13.99
C THR A 91 -7.93 -0.69 -14.14
N ARG A 92 -8.81 -1.22 -13.27
CA ARG A 92 -10.22 -0.83 -13.15
C ARG A 92 -10.62 -0.83 -11.68
N ASP A 93 -11.65 -0.07 -11.33
CA ASP A 93 -12.16 -0.02 -9.97
C ASP A 93 -12.47 -1.42 -9.46
N ARG A 94 -12.02 -1.68 -8.24
CA ARG A 94 -12.22 -2.95 -7.57
C ARG A 94 -13.40 -2.85 -6.65
N ILE A 95 -14.38 -3.73 -6.84
CA ILE A 95 -15.63 -3.76 -6.06
C ILE A 95 -15.95 -5.19 -5.67
N VAL A 96 -16.12 -5.44 -4.37
CA VAL A 96 -16.64 -6.66 -3.79
C VAL A 96 -17.95 -6.31 -3.09
N ASP A 97 -19.07 -6.85 -3.57
CA ASP A 97 -20.37 -6.67 -2.92
C ASP A 97 -20.41 -7.47 -1.61
N VAL A 98 -20.20 -6.76 -0.51
CA VAL A 98 -20.18 -7.36 0.83
C VAL A 98 -21.57 -7.68 1.38
N SER A 99 -22.64 -7.30 0.69
CA SER A 99 -24.02 -7.64 1.10
C SER A 99 -24.39 -9.09 0.81
N ARG A 100 -23.71 -9.72 -0.15
CA ARG A 100 -23.90 -11.12 -0.54
C ARG A 100 -22.64 -11.74 -1.10
N PRO A 101 -22.35 -13.01 -0.80
CA PRO A 101 -21.22 -13.69 -1.42
C PRO A 101 -21.39 -13.75 -2.95
N PRO A 102 -20.33 -13.41 -3.72
CA PRO A 102 -20.36 -13.57 -5.17
C PRO A 102 -20.51 -15.06 -5.55
N ALA A 103 -21.34 -15.34 -6.55
CA ALA A 103 -21.46 -16.70 -7.07
C ALA A 103 -20.11 -17.18 -7.63
N GLY A 104 -19.60 -18.31 -7.15
CA GLY A 104 -18.37 -18.91 -7.66
C GLY A 104 -17.08 -18.22 -7.22
N ALA A 105 -17.06 -17.51 -6.09
CA ALA A 105 -15.82 -16.96 -5.51
C ALA A 105 -14.77 -18.07 -5.41
N ALA A 106 -13.65 -17.93 -6.11
CA ALA A 106 -12.54 -18.88 -6.06
C ALA A 106 -11.99 -18.94 -4.64
N ARG A 107 -11.73 -20.16 -4.14
CA ARG A 107 -11.01 -20.34 -2.88
C ARG A 107 -9.55 -19.97 -3.11
N GLU A 108 -9.02 -19.17 -2.21
CA GLU A 108 -7.59 -18.88 -2.18
C GLU A 108 -6.80 -20.12 -1.71
N ASP A 109 -5.57 -20.25 -2.16
CA ASP A 109 -4.66 -21.31 -1.73
C ASP A 109 -4.42 -21.25 -0.21
N ALA A 110 -4.48 -22.40 0.46
CA ALA A 110 -4.32 -22.47 1.90
C ALA A 110 -2.93 -22.00 2.38
N ALA A 111 -1.88 -22.15 1.56
CA ALA A 111 -0.55 -21.65 1.90
C ALA A 111 -0.49 -20.12 1.80
N VAL A 112 -1.21 -19.53 0.84
CA VAL A 112 -1.38 -18.08 0.74
C VAL A 112 -2.12 -17.53 1.96
N LEU A 113 -3.22 -18.17 2.35
CA LEU A 113 -3.98 -17.75 3.54
C LEU A 113 -3.15 -17.84 4.82
N ARG A 114 -2.42 -18.96 5.01
CA ARG A 114 -1.52 -19.12 6.17
C ARG A 114 -0.44 -18.03 6.21
N LYS A 115 0.19 -17.72 5.07
CA LYS A 115 1.19 -16.64 4.98
C LYS A 115 0.65 -15.29 5.48
N TYR A 116 -0.59 -14.97 5.16
CA TYR A 116 -1.20 -13.70 5.57
C TYR A 116 -1.91 -13.74 6.93
N LEU A 117 -1.72 -14.81 7.68
CA LEU A 117 -1.96 -14.92 9.13
C LEU A 117 -0.66 -14.76 9.95
N GLU A 118 0.51 -14.92 9.32
CA GLU A 118 1.81 -14.81 9.99
C GLU A 118 2.03 -13.40 10.55
N PRO A 119 2.61 -13.28 11.76
CA PRO A 119 3.10 -11.98 12.25
C PRO A 119 4.27 -11.49 11.41
N THR A 120 4.52 -10.19 11.50
CA THR A 120 5.73 -9.54 10.98
C THR A 120 6.35 -8.68 12.07
N ALA A 121 7.56 -8.17 11.88
CA ALA A 121 8.28 -7.43 12.91
C ALA A 121 7.46 -6.27 13.50
N LEU A 122 6.73 -5.53 12.65
CA LEU A 122 5.92 -4.38 13.07
C LEU A 122 4.43 -4.71 13.27
N LEU A 123 3.98 -5.90 12.85
CA LEU A 123 2.62 -6.39 13.01
C LEU A 123 2.61 -7.72 13.80
N PRO A 124 2.91 -7.69 15.11
CA PRO A 124 2.72 -8.88 15.96
C PRO A 124 1.24 -9.23 16.04
N THR A 125 0.94 -10.50 16.34
CA THR A 125 -0.44 -11.02 16.44
C THR A 125 -0.75 -11.56 17.85
N ASP A 126 0.08 -11.27 18.81
CA ASP A 126 -0.01 -11.66 20.23
C ASP A 126 -0.10 -10.43 21.15
N GLY A 127 -0.04 -10.65 22.46
CA GLY A 127 -0.05 -9.62 23.51
C GLY A 127 -1.17 -8.60 23.31
N ILE A 128 -0.85 -7.31 23.42
CA ILE A 128 -1.83 -6.21 23.35
C ILE A 128 -2.59 -6.20 22.01
N VAL A 129 -1.98 -6.65 20.90
CA VAL A 129 -2.65 -6.72 19.59
C VAL A 129 -3.76 -7.76 19.62
N LEU A 130 -3.46 -8.96 20.16
CA LEU A 130 -4.45 -10.04 20.31
C LEU A 130 -5.57 -9.62 21.26
N GLU A 131 -5.24 -9.07 22.42
CA GLU A 131 -6.21 -8.61 23.42
C GLU A 131 -7.16 -7.56 22.83
N THR A 132 -6.61 -6.57 22.10
CA THR A 132 -7.39 -5.53 21.42
C THR A 132 -8.29 -6.13 20.35
N ALA A 133 -7.75 -7.02 19.52
CA ALA A 133 -8.52 -7.68 18.46
C ALA A 133 -9.70 -8.49 19.05
N GLN A 134 -9.46 -9.28 20.11
CA GLN A 134 -10.49 -10.08 20.79
C GLN A 134 -11.61 -9.21 21.39
N GLN A 135 -11.25 -8.06 21.96
CA GLN A 135 -12.24 -7.10 22.46
C GLN A 135 -13.12 -6.54 21.35
N ILE A 136 -12.52 -6.15 20.20
CA ILE A 136 -13.23 -5.59 19.06
C ILE A 136 -14.20 -6.62 18.45
N VAL A 137 -13.74 -7.86 18.26
CA VAL A 137 -14.56 -8.89 17.57
C VAL A 137 -15.51 -9.63 18.50
N LYS A 138 -15.58 -9.26 19.77
CA LYS A 138 -16.48 -9.91 20.75
C LYS A 138 -17.93 -9.83 20.28
N GLY A 139 -18.59 -10.98 20.20
CA GLY A 139 -19.98 -11.08 19.73
C GLY A 139 -20.15 -11.15 18.21
N GLN A 140 -19.07 -11.04 17.43
CA GLN A 140 -19.14 -11.19 15.98
C GLN A 140 -19.15 -12.68 15.59
N GLY A 141 -20.27 -13.16 15.03
CA GLY A 141 -20.46 -14.55 14.65
C GLY A 141 -19.91 -14.94 13.26
N THR A 142 -19.48 -13.98 12.44
CA THR A 142 -19.02 -14.23 11.07
C THR A 142 -17.67 -13.55 10.80
N GLU A 143 -16.90 -14.10 9.85
CA GLU A 143 -15.63 -13.47 9.41
C GLU A 143 -15.85 -12.05 8.88
N LEU A 144 -16.88 -11.85 8.06
CA LEU A 144 -17.23 -10.52 7.54
C LEU A 144 -17.59 -9.55 8.67
N GLY A 145 -18.34 -10.00 9.67
CA GLY A 145 -18.67 -9.19 10.85
C GLY A 145 -17.43 -8.80 11.64
N LYS A 146 -16.48 -9.74 11.85
CA LYS A 146 -15.19 -9.44 12.48
C LYS A 146 -14.38 -8.42 11.69
N ALA A 147 -14.24 -8.62 10.37
CA ALA A 147 -13.53 -7.70 9.48
C ALA A 147 -14.12 -6.29 9.51
N LYS A 148 -15.46 -6.18 9.50
CA LYS A 148 -16.18 -4.90 9.57
C LYS A 148 -16.01 -4.23 10.95
N ALA A 149 -16.09 -5.00 12.03
CA ALA A 149 -15.90 -4.47 13.38
C ALA A 149 -14.50 -3.87 13.57
N ILE A 150 -13.45 -4.54 13.07
CA ILE A 150 -12.07 -4.05 13.11
C ILE A 150 -11.92 -2.79 12.23
N TYR A 151 -12.54 -2.77 11.05
CA TYR A 151 -12.54 -1.60 10.17
C TYR A 151 -13.20 -0.40 10.85
N ASP A 152 -14.39 -0.58 11.40
CA ASP A 152 -15.11 0.48 12.09
C ASP A 152 -14.34 0.97 13.32
N TRP A 153 -13.79 0.06 14.11
CA TRP A 153 -12.99 0.42 15.26
C TRP A 153 -11.75 1.24 14.85
N THR A 154 -11.08 0.83 13.78
CA THR A 154 -9.92 1.58 13.25
C THR A 154 -10.34 2.99 12.82
N VAL A 155 -11.43 3.13 12.07
CA VAL A 155 -11.95 4.45 11.68
C VAL A 155 -12.32 5.29 12.90
N ASP A 156 -12.98 4.72 13.92
CA ASP A 156 -13.51 5.47 15.05
C ASP A 156 -12.44 5.88 16.05
N ASN A 157 -11.37 5.07 16.24
CA ASN A 157 -10.39 5.26 17.29
C ASN A 157 -9.05 5.85 16.83
N THR A 158 -8.80 5.93 15.52
CA THR A 158 -7.56 6.51 14.99
C THR A 158 -7.77 7.92 14.46
N PHE A 159 -6.68 8.59 14.14
CA PHE A 159 -6.71 9.87 13.42
C PHE A 159 -5.51 10.00 12.47
N ARG A 160 -5.70 10.78 11.39
CA ARG A 160 -4.61 11.11 10.49
C ARG A 160 -3.76 12.22 11.11
N ASP A 161 -2.48 11.94 11.34
CA ASP A 161 -1.53 12.92 11.87
C ASP A 161 -0.65 13.48 10.74
N PRO A 162 -0.80 14.77 10.38
CA PRO A 162 -0.01 15.40 9.33
C PRO A 162 1.49 15.51 9.66
N LYS A 163 1.87 15.44 10.94
CA LYS A 163 3.26 15.54 11.41
C LYS A 163 4.07 14.27 11.14
N VAL A 164 3.43 13.13 10.93
CA VAL A 164 4.11 11.87 10.62
C VAL A 164 4.87 11.99 9.30
N LYS A 165 6.15 11.60 9.30
CA LYS A 165 7.02 11.64 8.12
C LYS A 165 6.59 10.54 7.11
N GLY A 166 6.53 10.87 5.84
CA GLY A 166 6.13 9.94 4.78
C GLY A 166 4.74 9.34 5.01
N CYS A 167 4.62 8.04 4.92
CA CYS A 167 3.38 7.28 5.15
C CYS A 167 3.25 6.67 6.56
N GLY A 168 4.22 6.93 7.42
CA GLY A 168 4.33 6.30 8.73
C GLY A 168 5.20 5.05 8.72
N LEU A 169 5.28 4.38 9.85
CA LEU A 169 6.17 3.24 10.07
C LEU A 169 5.41 1.90 10.14
N GLY A 170 4.17 1.93 10.64
CA GLY A 170 3.35 0.74 10.79
C GLY A 170 3.66 -0.10 12.04
N ASP A 171 4.27 0.49 13.10
CA ASP A 171 4.51 -0.18 14.37
C ASP A 171 3.24 -0.19 15.23
N ILE A 172 2.39 -1.18 14.99
CA ILE A 172 1.07 -1.27 15.63
C ILE A 172 1.14 -1.58 17.13
N LYS A 173 2.18 -2.29 17.58
CA LYS A 173 2.37 -2.58 18.99
C LYS A 173 2.63 -1.28 19.77
N THR A 174 3.57 -0.47 19.31
CA THR A 174 3.86 0.83 19.93
C THR A 174 2.64 1.75 19.91
N MET A 175 1.86 1.77 18.81
CA MET A 175 0.61 2.55 18.74
C MET A 175 -0.38 2.16 19.84
N LEU A 176 -0.59 0.86 20.08
CA LEU A 176 -1.52 0.36 21.09
C LEU A 176 -0.99 0.54 22.53
N GLU A 177 0.28 0.25 22.78
CA GLU A 177 0.92 0.40 24.10
C GLU A 177 0.95 1.85 24.57
N THR A 178 1.27 2.77 23.68
CA THR A 178 1.30 4.22 23.99
C THR A 178 -0.07 4.87 23.96
N ARG A 179 -1.08 4.18 23.43
CA ARG A 179 -2.43 4.72 23.16
C ARG A 179 -2.41 5.94 22.24
N TYR A 180 -1.33 6.14 21.49
CA TYR A 180 -1.27 7.15 20.45
C TYR A 180 -1.63 6.52 19.11
N LEU A 181 -2.90 6.64 18.72
CA LEU A 181 -3.45 6.03 17.51
C LEU A 181 -3.49 7.01 16.34
N GLY A 182 -2.61 8.00 16.34
CA GLY A 182 -2.36 8.91 15.24
C GLY A 182 -1.34 8.36 14.27
N GLY A 183 -1.59 8.55 12.96
CA GLY A 183 -0.67 8.08 11.94
C GLY A 183 -1.07 8.47 10.52
N LYS A 184 -0.38 7.89 9.54
CA LYS A 184 -0.75 7.97 8.13
C LYS A 184 -1.13 6.59 7.58
N CYS A 185 -1.13 6.43 6.28
CA CYS A 185 -1.68 5.22 5.67
C CYS A 185 -0.98 3.93 6.10
N ALA A 186 0.36 3.92 6.23
CA ALA A 186 1.09 2.73 6.65
C ALA A 186 0.84 2.38 8.13
N ASP A 187 0.55 3.38 8.98
CA ASP A 187 0.22 3.14 10.38
C ASP A 187 -1.20 2.59 10.54
N LEU A 188 -2.19 3.28 9.92
CA LEU A 188 -3.60 2.98 10.13
C LEU A 188 -4.04 1.70 9.41
N ASN A 189 -3.54 1.44 8.20
CA ASN A 189 -3.85 0.21 7.48
C ASN A 189 -3.09 -0.99 8.09
N ALA A 190 -1.83 -0.82 8.51
CA ALA A 190 -1.12 -1.87 9.24
C ALA A 190 -1.81 -2.24 10.56
N LEU A 191 -2.36 -1.26 11.29
CA LEU A 191 -3.14 -1.52 12.50
C LEU A 191 -4.38 -2.38 12.19
N TYR A 192 -5.12 -2.05 11.12
CA TYR A 192 -6.22 -2.89 10.65
C TYR A 192 -5.73 -4.31 10.32
N VAL A 193 -4.66 -4.45 9.53
CA VAL A 193 -4.12 -5.75 9.08
C VAL A 193 -3.66 -6.59 10.28
N GLY A 194 -2.93 -6.02 11.22
CA GLY A 194 -2.45 -6.74 12.40
C GLY A 194 -3.59 -7.20 13.31
N LEU A 195 -4.59 -6.35 13.56
CA LEU A 195 -5.80 -6.71 14.31
C LEU A 195 -6.61 -7.80 13.61
N ALA A 196 -6.74 -7.74 12.28
CA ALA A 196 -7.43 -8.77 11.51
C ALA A 196 -6.71 -10.12 11.60
N ARG A 197 -5.37 -10.14 11.44
CA ARG A 197 -4.55 -11.37 11.61
C ARG A 197 -4.69 -11.94 13.02
N ALA A 198 -4.60 -11.10 14.05
CA ALA A 198 -4.78 -11.51 15.44
C ALA A 198 -6.19 -12.07 15.71
N ALA A 199 -7.21 -11.59 15.01
CA ALA A 199 -8.58 -12.13 15.06
C ALA A 199 -8.79 -13.42 14.22
N GLY A 200 -7.73 -13.95 13.58
CA GLY A 200 -7.75 -15.15 12.75
C GLY A 200 -8.19 -14.93 11.31
N LEU A 201 -8.23 -13.69 10.83
CA LEU A 201 -8.56 -13.35 9.44
C LEU A 201 -7.28 -13.11 8.64
N PRO A 202 -7.02 -13.85 7.54
CA PRO A 202 -5.89 -13.53 6.66
C PRO A 202 -6.04 -12.10 6.13
N ALA A 203 -5.02 -11.26 6.33
CA ALA A 203 -5.04 -9.88 5.90
C ALA A 203 -3.66 -9.41 5.44
N ARG A 204 -3.62 -8.45 4.51
CA ARG A 204 -2.37 -7.95 3.95
C ARG A 204 -2.45 -6.47 3.60
N ASP A 205 -1.34 -5.77 3.79
CA ASP A 205 -1.14 -4.46 3.20
C ASP A 205 -0.83 -4.60 1.71
N VAL A 206 -1.27 -3.64 0.92
CA VAL A 206 -0.93 -3.50 -0.49
C VAL A 206 -0.27 -2.14 -0.68
N TYR A 207 1.02 -2.14 -0.95
CA TYR A 207 1.83 -0.93 -1.09
C TYR A 207 1.76 -0.39 -2.51
N GLY A 208 1.72 0.94 -2.66
CA GLY A 208 1.57 1.56 -3.97
C GLY A 208 1.67 3.08 -3.97
N VAL A 209 1.20 3.70 -5.03
CA VAL A 209 1.20 5.15 -5.21
C VAL A 209 -0.06 5.61 -5.95
N ARG A 210 -0.63 6.76 -5.58
CA ARG A 210 -1.73 7.38 -6.32
C ARG A 210 -1.20 7.86 -7.67
N CYS A 211 -1.97 7.64 -8.74
CA CYS A 211 -1.55 7.94 -10.10
C CYS A 211 -2.54 8.82 -10.88
N ALA A 212 -3.70 9.13 -10.33
CA ALA A 212 -4.67 10.04 -10.92
C ALA A 212 -5.50 10.75 -9.84
N GLU A 213 -6.22 11.79 -10.23
CA GLU A 213 -7.23 12.43 -9.39
C GLU A 213 -8.34 11.41 -9.06
N SER A 214 -9.01 11.60 -7.92
CA SER A 214 -10.17 10.80 -7.56
C SER A 214 -11.43 11.42 -8.17
N ALA A 215 -12.32 10.57 -8.63
CA ALA A 215 -13.62 11.00 -9.15
C ALA A 215 -14.62 11.41 -8.04
N GLU A 216 -14.39 10.94 -6.80
CA GLU A 216 -15.36 11.13 -5.72
C GLU A 216 -14.85 12.00 -4.57
N PHE A 217 -13.56 11.84 -4.21
CA PHE A 217 -12.96 12.52 -3.05
C PHE A 217 -11.69 13.24 -3.45
N LYS A 218 -11.73 14.58 -3.46
CA LYS A 218 -10.58 15.39 -3.84
C LYS A 218 -9.31 15.04 -3.04
N SER A 219 -9.46 14.73 -1.76
CA SER A 219 -8.35 14.35 -0.88
C SER A 219 -7.70 13.01 -1.25
N LEU A 220 -8.40 12.13 -2.00
CA LEU A 220 -7.94 10.77 -2.31
C LEU A 220 -7.29 10.62 -3.68
N GLY A 221 -7.08 11.72 -4.40
CA GLY A 221 -6.46 11.73 -5.73
C GLY A 221 -5.15 12.50 -5.78
N LYS A 222 -4.31 12.15 -6.75
CA LYS A 222 -3.13 12.89 -7.17
C LYS A 222 -2.66 12.43 -8.54
N GLY A 223 -2.56 13.35 -9.48
CA GLY A 223 -2.01 13.12 -10.81
C GLY A 223 -0.79 13.99 -11.10
N GLY A 224 -0.15 13.79 -12.25
CA GLY A 224 1.03 14.51 -12.68
C GLY A 224 2.25 14.18 -11.83
N ASP A 225 2.79 15.12 -11.06
CA ASP A 225 3.85 14.84 -10.07
C ASP A 225 3.26 14.12 -8.86
N ILE A 226 3.60 12.84 -8.76
CA ILE A 226 3.16 11.93 -7.70
C ILE A 226 4.31 11.49 -6.79
N SER A 227 5.43 12.20 -6.79
CA SER A 227 6.63 11.88 -6.00
C SER A 227 6.37 11.75 -4.50
N ARG A 228 5.28 12.35 -4.00
CA ARG A 228 4.84 12.31 -2.59
C ARG A 228 3.45 11.71 -2.43
N ALA A 229 2.98 10.93 -3.40
CA ALA A 229 1.64 10.36 -3.41
C ALA A 229 1.61 8.86 -3.04
N GLN A 230 2.67 8.35 -2.41
CA GLN A 230 2.69 6.99 -1.90
C GLN A 230 1.50 6.75 -0.98
N HIS A 231 0.90 5.60 -1.13
CA HIS A 231 -0.26 5.19 -0.35
C HIS A 231 -0.36 3.66 -0.30
N CYS A 232 -0.50 3.10 0.88
CA CYS A 232 -0.85 1.69 1.05
C CYS A 232 -2.35 1.55 1.29
N ARG A 233 -2.87 0.38 0.96
CA ARG A 233 -4.24 -0.07 1.20
C ARG A 233 -4.20 -1.41 1.89
N ALA A 234 -5.34 -1.95 2.30
CA ALA A 234 -5.39 -3.25 2.95
C ALA A 234 -6.45 -4.16 2.31
N GLU A 235 -6.23 -5.45 2.40
CA GLU A 235 -7.18 -6.49 2.02
C GLU A 235 -7.35 -7.48 3.17
N VAL A 236 -8.55 -7.98 3.35
CA VAL A 236 -8.86 -9.06 4.27
C VAL A 236 -9.56 -10.19 3.52
N TYR A 237 -9.13 -11.43 3.73
CA TYR A 237 -9.80 -12.58 3.15
C TYR A 237 -11.00 -12.98 4.00
N VAL A 238 -12.15 -13.12 3.34
CA VAL A 238 -13.39 -13.57 3.95
C VAL A 238 -13.91 -14.77 3.14
N THR A 239 -14.14 -15.89 3.81
CA THR A 239 -14.64 -17.12 3.17
C THR A 239 -15.93 -16.84 2.40
N GLY A 240 -15.96 -17.25 1.13
CA GLY A 240 -17.07 -17.00 0.22
C GLY A 240 -17.04 -15.64 -0.49
N TYR A 241 -16.27 -14.67 -0.01
CA TYR A 241 -16.11 -13.34 -0.66
C TYR A 241 -14.74 -13.19 -1.34
N GLY A 242 -13.73 -13.97 -0.91
CA GLY A 242 -12.34 -13.78 -1.34
C GLY A 242 -11.65 -12.61 -0.63
N TRP A 243 -10.71 -11.98 -1.30
CA TRP A 243 -10.01 -10.80 -0.80
C TRP A 243 -10.89 -9.56 -0.89
N VAL A 244 -11.38 -9.08 0.24
CA VAL A 244 -12.20 -7.86 0.35
C VAL A 244 -11.28 -6.65 0.49
N PRO A 245 -11.35 -5.66 -0.41
CA PRO A 245 -10.55 -4.44 -0.32
C PRO A 245 -11.08 -3.54 0.80
N VAL A 246 -10.17 -2.95 1.59
CA VAL A 246 -10.50 -2.00 2.66
C VAL A 246 -9.48 -0.88 2.73
N ASP A 247 -9.91 0.30 3.23
CA ASP A 247 -8.99 1.43 3.43
C ASP A 247 -9.48 2.38 4.54
N PRO A 248 -9.34 1.99 5.83
CA PRO A 248 -9.70 2.86 6.93
C PRO A 248 -8.85 4.13 7.01
N ALA A 249 -7.59 4.09 6.51
CA ALA A 249 -6.72 5.26 6.49
C ALA A 249 -7.23 6.37 5.56
N ASP A 250 -7.84 6.01 4.43
CA ASP A 250 -8.42 6.99 3.52
C ASP A 250 -9.72 7.61 4.07
N VAL A 251 -10.49 6.88 4.87
CA VAL A 251 -11.62 7.51 5.61
C VAL A 251 -11.08 8.61 6.53
N ARG A 252 -10.00 8.34 7.27
CA ARG A 252 -9.37 9.33 8.16
C ARG A 252 -8.73 10.48 7.38
N LYS A 253 -8.29 10.23 6.13
CA LYS A 253 -7.80 11.28 5.23
C LYS A 253 -8.93 12.20 4.76
N VAL A 254 -10.10 11.66 4.43
CA VAL A 254 -11.30 12.45 4.13
C VAL A 254 -11.69 13.32 5.32
N VAL A 255 -11.67 12.77 6.54
CA VAL A 255 -11.92 13.57 7.78
C VAL A 255 -11.01 14.78 7.85
N LEU A 256 -9.73 14.64 7.54
CA LEU A 256 -8.77 15.74 7.72
C LEU A 256 -8.67 16.67 6.52
N GLU A 257 -8.74 16.14 5.28
CA GLU A 257 -8.26 16.85 4.10
C GLU A 257 -9.34 17.13 3.03
N GLU A 258 -10.59 16.60 3.16
CA GLU A 258 -11.58 16.72 2.08
C GLU A 258 -12.14 18.13 1.94
N LYS A 259 -12.35 18.84 3.05
CA LYS A 259 -12.88 20.20 3.05
C LYS A 259 -11.88 21.18 3.66
N ALA A 260 -11.97 22.43 3.23
CA ALA A 260 -11.19 23.52 3.82
C ALA A 260 -11.52 23.63 5.33
N GLY A 261 -10.46 23.76 6.14
CA GLY A 261 -10.56 23.75 7.60
C GLY A 261 -10.37 22.39 8.24
N GLY A 262 -10.49 21.29 7.49
CA GLY A 262 -10.22 19.92 7.98
C GLY A 262 -11.13 19.48 9.12
N ASN A 263 -10.80 18.32 9.72
CA ASN A 263 -11.44 17.79 10.93
C ASN A 263 -12.98 17.65 10.84
N LEU A 264 -13.46 17.11 9.73
CA LEU A 264 -14.87 16.78 9.58
C LEU A 264 -15.32 15.82 10.69
N PRO A 265 -16.52 16.00 11.26
CA PRO A 265 -17.04 15.01 12.20
C PRO A 265 -17.27 13.68 11.48
N LEU A 266 -17.17 12.56 12.22
CA LEU A 266 -17.39 11.23 11.65
C LEU A 266 -18.81 11.07 11.06
N THR A 267 -19.75 11.91 11.49
CA THR A 267 -21.14 11.97 10.98
C THR A 267 -21.31 12.81 9.70
N ASP A 268 -20.23 13.49 9.22
CA ASP A 268 -20.30 14.25 7.96
C ASP A 268 -20.66 13.32 6.79
N PRO A 269 -21.56 13.71 5.88
CA PRO A 269 -21.98 12.89 4.75
C PRO A 269 -20.82 12.37 3.88
N ALA A 270 -19.79 13.19 3.64
CA ALA A 270 -18.62 12.75 2.86
C ALA A 270 -17.82 11.67 3.59
N VAL A 271 -17.68 11.79 4.91
CA VAL A 271 -16.99 10.76 5.72
C VAL A 271 -17.80 9.47 5.76
N GLN A 272 -19.12 9.54 5.90
CA GLN A 272 -19.99 8.36 5.89
C GLN A 272 -20.00 7.68 4.51
N GLN A 273 -19.98 8.44 3.42
CA GLN A 273 -19.85 7.90 2.07
C GLN A 273 -18.49 7.18 1.89
N ALA A 274 -17.38 7.80 2.30
CA ALA A 274 -16.06 7.18 2.25
C ALA A 274 -16.00 5.91 3.11
N ARG A 275 -16.54 5.96 4.35
CA ARG A 275 -16.62 4.82 5.26
C ARG A 275 -17.39 3.64 4.67
N ALA A 276 -18.52 3.91 4.02
CA ALA A 276 -19.32 2.88 3.38
C ALA A 276 -18.64 2.28 2.16
N LYS A 277 -18.02 3.12 1.30
CA LYS A 277 -17.35 2.69 0.08
C LYS A 277 -16.07 1.91 0.36
N LEU A 278 -15.23 2.40 1.27
CA LEU A 278 -13.89 1.87 1.50
C LEU A 278 -13.85 0.61 2.37
N PHE A 279 -14.99 -0.01 2.60
CA PHE A 279 -15.15 -1.39 3.03
C PHE A 279 -15.83 -2.18 1.91
N GLY A 280 -15.05 -2.73 1.01
CA GLY A 280 -15.51 -3.50 -0.16
C GLY A 280 -15.12 -2.89 -1.51
N ALA A 281 -14.61 -1.63 -1.57
CA ALA A 281 -14.23 -1.04 -2.84
C ALA A 281 -12.98 -0.15 -2.77
N TRP A 282 -12.23 -0.15 -3.87
CA TRP A 282 -11.16 0.80 -4.16
C TRP A 282 -11.41 1.47 -5.50
N GLU A 283 -11.32 2.78 -5.56
CA GLU A 283 -11.11 3.51 -6.80
C GLU A 283 -9.69 3.26 -7.29
N MET A 284 -9.54 2.81 -8.53
CA MET A 284 -8.22 2.46 -9.08
C MET A 284 -7.56 3.64 -9.82
N ASN A 285 -7.52 4.78 -9.17
CA ASN A 285 -6.63 5.91 -9.41
C ASN A 285 -5.25 5.69 -8.75
N TRP A 286 -4.82 4.44 -8.63
CA TRP A 286 -3.73 4.00 -7.78
C TRP A 286 -2.99 2.81 -8.41
N LEU A 287 -1.66 2.82 -8.33
CA LEU A 287 -0.75 1.79 -8.79
C LEU A 287 -0.35 0.89 -7.63
N ALA A 288 -0.62 -0.41 -7.70
CA ALA A 288 -0.15 -1.41 -6.76
C ALA A 288 1.28 -1.87 -7.08
N TYR A 289 2.16 -1.91 -6.08
CA TYR A 289 3.52 -2.44 -6.20
C TYR A 289 3.66 -3.87 -5.66
N ASN A 290 3.34 -4.10 -4.40
CA ASN A 290 3.60 -5.39 -3.74
C ASN A 290 2.87 -5.50 -2.39
N TYR A 291 3.06 -6.68 -1.72
CA TYR A 291 2.52 -7.00 -0.40
C TYR A 291 3.62 -7.21 0.66
N ALA A 292 4.82 -6.67 0.44
CA ALA A 292 6.01 -7.07 1.18
C ALA A 292 6.08 -6.47 2.59
N HIS A 293 6.36 -7.34 3.56
CA HIS A 293 6.81 -6.98 4.91
C HIS A 293 8.17 -7.60 5.19
N ASP A 294 8.97 -6.95 6.05
CA ASP A 294 10.28 -7.42 6.51
C ASP A 294 11.18 -7.85 5.33
N LEU A 295 11.21 -7.02 4.27
CA LEU A 295 11.84 -7.37 3.02
C LEU A 295 13.36 -7.21 3.11
N LYS A 296 14.09 -8.31 3.01
CA LYS A 296 15.54 -8.28 2.77
C LYS A 296 15.78 -7.99 1.30
N LEU A 297 16.32 -6.81 1.03
CA LEU A 297 16.70 -6.42 -0.33
C LEU A 297 17.92 -7.23 -0.79
N PRO A 298 17.90 -7.87 -1.96
CA PRO A 298 19.05 -8.61 -2.48
C PRO A 298 20.28 -7.72 -2.60
N ASN A 299 21.44 -8.26 -2.22
CA ASN A 299 22.73 -7.57 -2.21
C ASN A 299 22.84 -6.36 -1.26
N SER A 300 21.80 -6.05 -0.46
CA SER A 300 21.85 -5.00 0.55
C SER A 300 22.70 -5.43 1.75
N GLN A 301 23.47 -4.49 2.27
CA GLN A 301 24.21 -4.63 3.54
C GLN A 301 23.34 -4.21 4.74
N GLY A 302 22.28 -3.44 4.49
CA GLY A 302 21.38 -2.96 5.53
C GLY A 302 20.40 -4.01 6.06
N ALA A 303 19.71 -3.68 7.16
CA ALA A 303 18.64 -4.49 7.71
C ALA A 303 17.45 -4.64 6.73
N PRO A 304 16.57 -5.64 6.92
CA PRO A 304 15.31 -5.69 6.19
C PRO A 304 14.53 -4.37 6.30
N ILE A 305 13.81 -4.00 5.26
CA ILE A 305 12.91 -2.85 5.26
C ILE A 305 11.50 -3.31 5.65
N ALA A 306 10.78 -2.44 6.35
CA ALA A 306 9.41 -2.74 6.79
C ALA A 306 8.48 -3.02 5.60
N PHE A 307 8.61 -2.22 4.53
CA PHE A 307 7.83 -2.35 3.29
C PHE A 307 8.56 -1.70 2.11
N LEU A 308 8.19 -2.06 0.88
CA LEU A 308 8.76 -1.50 -0.34
C LEU A 308 7.71 -0.66 -1.09
N MET A 309 7.60 0.61 -0.72
CA MET A 309 6.70 1.57 -1.36
C MET A 309 7.45 2.79 -1.92
N TYR A 310 8.63 3.06 -1.39
CA TYR A 310 9.55 4.09 -1.87
C TYR A 310 10.70 3.43 -2.62
N PRO A 311 11.30 4.08 -3.64
CA PRO A 311 12.62 3.69 -4.12
C PRO A 311 13.60 3.62 -2.95
N GLN A 312 14.45 2.62 -2.95
CA GLN A 312 15.51 2.45 -1.95
C GLN A 312 16.86 2.61 -2.62
N ALA A 313 17.83 3.19 -1.91
CA ALA A 313 19.22 3.27 -2.37
C ALA A 313 20.18 3.05 -1.19
N GLU A 314 21.36 2.56 -1.51
CA GLU A 314 22.42 2.24 -0.56
C GLU A 314 23.79 2.50 -1.19
N THR A 315 24.69 3.10 -0.44
CA THR A 315 26.12 3.20 -0.78
C THR A 315 26.90 2.17 0.03
N ALA A 316 28.22 2.12 -0.12
CA ALA A 316 29.04 1.22 0.70
C ALA A 316 28.95 1.52 2.21
N ASN A 317 28.55 2.74 2.59
CA ASN A 317 28.60 3.19 3.98
C ASN A 317 27.22 3.31 4.65
N GLU A 318 26.15 3.53 3.87
CA GLU A 318 24.85 3.83 4.43
C GLU A 318 23.70 3.52 3.47
N ARG A 319 22.53 3.23 4.02
CA ARG A 319 21.26 3.29 3.29
C ARG A 319 20.79 4.74 3.27
N LYS A 320 20.44 5.23 2.08
CA LYS A 320 19.90 6.57 1.90
C LYS A 320 18.46 6.67 2.42
N ASP A 321 18.12 7.82 2.99
CA ASP A 321 16.75 8.07 3.43
C ASP A 321 15.87 8.49 2.24
N SER A 322 14.93 7.62 1.85
CA SER A 322 13.98 7.90 0.75
C SER A 322 13.06 9.09 1.03
N LEU A 323 13.02 9.59 2.25
CA LEU A 323 12.22 10.75 2.64
C LEU A 323 13.07 12.03 2.83
N ASP A 324 14.36 11.96 2.52
CA ASP A 324 15.26 13.10 2.54
C ASP A 324 15.84 13.40 1.13
N PRO A 325 15.28 14.39 0.42
CA PRO A 325 15.75 14.76 -0.93
C PRO A 325 17.20 15.23 -1.00
N ALA A 326 17.81 15.63 0.13
CA ALA A 326 19.21 16.04 0.17
C ALA A 326 20.16 14.84 0.00
N THR A 327 19.76 13.65 0.47
CA THR A 327 20.57 12.43 0.39
C THR A 327 20.11 11.50 -0.71
N PHE A 328 18.82 11.48 -1.02
CA PHE A 328 18.24 10.65 -2.07
C PHE A 328 17.10 11.36 -2.79
N ARG A 329 17.41 11.94 -3.94
CA ARG A 329 16.40 12.56 -4.79
C ARG A 329 15.79 11.54 -5.75
N TYR A 330 14.47 11.57 -5.82
CA TYR A 330 13.71 10.89 -6.86
C TYR A 330 12.46 11.67 -7.24
N THR A 331 11.99 11.43 -8.45
CA THR A 331 10.71 11.94 -8.94
C THR A 331 9.87 10.80 -9.48
N ILE A 332 8.57 10.87 -9.26
CA ILE A 332 7.60 9.96 -9.85
C ILE A 332 6.52 10.81 -10.52
N SER A 333 6.28 10.57 -11.79
CA SER A 333 5.19 11.23 -12.53
C SER A 333 4.26 10.19 -13.13
N SER A 334 2.99 10.56 -13.28
CA SER A 334 1.98 9.71 -13.90
C SER A 334 1.24 10.43 -15.02
N LYS A 335 0.87 9.65 -16.03
CA LYS A 335 0.04 10.08 -17.15
C LYS A 335 -0.96 8.98 -17.49
N GLU A 336 -2.23 9.35 -17.57
CA GLU A 336 -3.25 8.46 -18.13
C GLU A 336 -3.14 8.43 -19.65
N LEU A 337 -3.04 7.24 -20.22
CA LEU A 337 -2.90 7.03 -21.68
C LEU A 337 -4.26 6.79 -22.34
N SER A 338 -5.16 6.08 -21.63
CA SER A 338 -6.53 5.81 -22.10
C SER A 338 -7.45 5.58 -20.90
N ALA A 339 -8.68 6.02 -21.03
CA ALA A 339 -9.74 5.84 -20.05
C ALA A 339 -10.92 5.05 -20.65
#